data_62f404a9c9a0e655fe55c503c0fb4855
#
_entry.id   62f404a9c9a0e655fe55c503c0fb4855
#
_cell.length_a   1.000
_cell.length_b   1.000
_cell.length_c   1.000
_cell.angle_alpha   90.00
_cell.angle_beta   90.00
_cell.angle_gamma   90.00
#
_symmetry.space_group_name_H-M   'P 1'
#
loop_
_entity.id
_entity.type
_entity.pdbx_description
1 polymer ?
#
loop_
_entity_poly.entity_id
_entity_poly.type
_entity_poly.pdbx_seq_one_letter_code
_entity_poly.pdbx_strand_id
1 'polypeptide(L)'
;MSQPDDSSERRFIMRLQAHDEHAFNELVETLSPRVFRLVFRMLGRRAEAEDMTQEVFVQVFKAIGQFRGDSKLSTWVYRVAVNSCKNRTKYLSRRHDGTQDALDAIADHQPLNQATGITSGDVSRPDQMVEGMQVEQIVQRAISQLDPDFREALVLRDIENLTYEEITEITGLAEGTVKSRIHRARTMLKEIVERELGEKIL
;
A
#
# COMPACT_ATOMS: atom_id res chain seq x y z
N MET A 1 -6.40 22.57 0.07
CA MET A 1 -6.55 21.71 1.26
C MET A 1 -5.60 22.24 2.32
N SER A 2 -6.14 22.78 3.40
CA SER A 2 -5.33 23.36 4.49
C SER A 2 -4.52 22.26 5.17
N GLN A 3 -3.23 22.52 5.40
CA GLN A 3 -2.41 21.66 6.28
C GLN A 3 -3.10 21.65 7.67
N PRO A 4 -3.21 20.49 8.33
CA PRO A 4 -3.67 20.46 9.71
C PRO A 4 -2.75 21.35 10.53
N ASP A 5 -3.34 22.19 11.37
CA ASP A 5 -2.63 23.07 12.28
C ASP A 5 -1.66 22.23 13.14
N ASP A 6 -0.38 22.54 13.08
CA ASP A 6 0.73 21.81 13.75
C ASP A 6 0.40 21.53 15.25
N SER A 7 -0.39 22.41 15.87
CA SER A 7 -0.86 22.24 17.24
C SER A 7 -1.93 21.15 17.42
N SER A 8 -2.76 20.89 16.40
CA SER A 8 -3.79 19.87 16.46
C SER A 8 -3.19 18.46 16.23
N GLU A 9 -2.27 18.34 15.29
CA GLU A 9 -1.55 17.09 15.04
C GLU A 9 -0.72 16.67 16.26
N ARG A 10 0.00 17.60 16.89
CA ARG A 10 0.75 17.32 18.12
C ARG A 10 -0.14 16.84 19.27
N ARG A 11 -1.31 17.45 19.46
CA ARG A 11 -2.29 17.00 20.48
C ARG A 11 -2.81 15.61 20.18
N PHE A 12 -3.08 15.32 18.93
CA PHE A 12 -3.51 13.99 18.47
C PHE A 12 -2.43 12.94 18.77
N ILE A 13 -1.16 13.22 18.42
CA ILE A 13 -0.03 12.34 18.72
C ILE A 13 0.12 12.10 20.22
N MET A 14 0.02 13.13 21.07
CA MET A 14 0.08 12.96 22.52
C MET A 14 -1.03 12.05 23.05
N ARG A 15 -2.26 12.16 22.52
CA ARG A 15 -3.36 11.26 22.89
C ARG A 15 -3.06 9.82 22.47
N LEU A 16 -2.54 9.61 21.26
CA LEU A 16 -2.12 8.28 20.79
C LEU A 16 -1.05 7.68 21.69
N GLN A 17 -0.04 8.47 22.08
CA GLN A 17 1.04 8.04 22.97
C GLN A 17 0.55 7.72 24.39
N ALA A 18 -0.52 8.38 24.83
CA ALA A 18 -1.22 8.05 26.08
C ALA A 18 -2.16 6.83 25.95
N HIS A 19 -2.17 6.15 24.79
CA HIS A 19 -3.06 5.03 24.48
C HIS A 19 -4.56 5.37 24.60
N ASP A 20 -4.95 6.61 24.26
CA ASP A 20 -6.36 7.03 24.19
C ASP A 20 -7.05 6.21 23.12
N GLU A 21 -8.06 5.44 23.50
CA GLU A 21 -8.80 4.53 22.63
C GLU A 21 -9.53 5.29 21.49
N HIS A 22 -10.12 6.45 21.80
CA HIS A 22 -10.81 7.25 20.78
C HIS A 22 -9.82 7.80 19.73
N ALA A 23 -8.65 8.27 20.16
CA ALA A 23 -7.61 8.73 19.23
C ALA A 23 -7.11 7.59 18.35
N PHE A 24 -6.97 6.39 18.92
CA PHE A 24 -6.53 5.23 18.15
C PHE A 24 -7.59 4.77 17.13
N ASN A 25 -8.86 4.76 17.51
CA ASN A 25 -9.96 4.46 16.59
C ASN A 25 -10.02 5.48 15.45
N GLU A 26 -9.87 6.78 15.73
CA GLU A 26 -9.78 7.84 14.73
C GLU A 26 -8.61 7.62 13.76
N LEU A 27 -7.44 7.21 14.26
CA LEU A 27 -6.28 6.87 13.44
C LEU A 27 -6.59 5.68 12.51
N VAL A 28 -7.18 4.62 13.07
CA VAL A 28 -7.55 3.41 12.30
C VAL A 28 -8.56 3.76 11.22
N GLU A 29 -9.64 4.46 11.55
CA GLU A 29 -10.66 4.86 10.58
C GLU A 29 -10.08 5.71 9.44
N THR A 30 -9.17 6.63 9.76
CA THR A 30 -8.56 7.53 8.78
C THR A 30 -7.56 6.83 7.87
N LEU A 31 -6.71 5.96 8.42
CA LEU A 31 -5.59 5.39 7.68
C LEU A 31 -5.82 3.95 7.18
N SER A 32 -6.76 3.19 7.76
CA SER A 32 -6.97 1.79 7.38
C SER A 32 -7.25 1.59 5.88
N PRO A 33 -8.09 2.40 5.21
CA PRO A 33 -8.32 2.23 3.78
C PRO A 33 -7.05 2.42 2.94
N ARG A 34 -6.18 3.35 3.33
CA ARG A 34 -4.92 3.63 2.63
C ARG A 34 -3.87 2.56 2.93
N VAL A 35 -3.74 2.14 4.18
CA VAL A 35 -2.84 1.06 4.59
C VAL A 35 -3.25 -0.25 3.91
N PHE A 36 -4.55 -0.57 3.90
CA PHE A 36 -5.05 -1.76 3.19
C PHE A 36 -4.71 -1.74 1.70
N ARG A 37 -4.95 -0.61 1.02
CA ARG A 37 -4.61 -0.46 -0.40
C ARG A 37 -3.12 -0.66 -0.66
N LEU A 38 -2.25 -0.03 0.14
CA LEU A 38 -0.81 -0.22 0.07
C LEU A 38 -0.44 -1.70 0.24
N VAL A 39 -0.92 -2.33 1.29
CA VAL A 39 -0.62 -3.73 1.64
C VAL A 39 -1.13 -4.67 0.55
N PHE A 40 -2.35 -4.46 0.06
CA PHE A 40 -2.93 -5.25 -1.03
C PHE A 40 -2.10 -5.15 -2.32
N ARG A 41 -1.66 -3.95 -2.69
CA ARG A 41 -0.78 -3.77 -3.87
C ARG A 41 0.58 -4.45 -3.70
N MET A 42 1.08 -4.52 -2.48
CA MET A 42 2.37 -5.17 -2.21
C MET A 42 2.27 -6.70 -2.14
N LEU A 43 1.21 -7.26 -1.53
CA LEU A 43 1.08 -8.70 -1.31
C LEU A 43 0.26 -9.42 -2.39
N GLY A 44 -0.70 -8.73 -3.03
CA GLY A 44 -1.51 -9.25 -4.12
C GLY A 44 -2.75 -10.04 -3.70
N ARG A 45 -2.82 -10.55 -2.48
CA ARG A 45 -3.92 -11.39 -1.98
C ARG A 45 -4.76 -10.63 -0.96
N ARG A 46 -6.09 -10.59 -1.19
CA ARG A 46 -7.01 -9.78 -0.37
C ARG A 46 -7.05 -10.24 1.09
N ALA A 47 -7.25 -11.54 1.34
CA ALA A 47 -7.31 -12.07 2.70
C ALA A 47 -6.00 -11.78 3.46
N GLU A 48 -4.86 -11.98 2.81
CA GLU A 48 -3.55 -11.67 3.41
C GLU A 48 -3.36 -10.17 3.67
N ALA A 49 -3.93 -9.31 2.81
CA ALA A 49 -3.88 -7.86 3.01
C ALA A 49 -4.78 -7.41 4.17
N GLU A 50 -5.94 -8.02 4.36
CA GLU A 50 -6.82 -7.76 5.50
C GLU A 50 -6.14 -8.12 6.82
N ASP A 51 -5.58 -9.32 6.93
CA ASP A 51 -4.83 -9.78 8.10
C ASP A 51 -3.62 -8.88 8.39
N MET A 52 -2.83 -8.59 7.36
CA MET A 52 -1.63 -7.75 7.50
C MET A 52 -1.98 -6.31 7.90
N THR A 53 -3.09 -5.76 7.40
CA THR A 53 -3.55 -4.43 7.79
C THR A 53 -3.87 -4.38 9.28
N GLN A 54 -4.54 -5.38 9.84
CA GLN A 54 -4.78 -5.48 11.27
C GLN A 54 -3.46 -5.59 12.05
N GLU A 55 -2.54 -6.44 11.59
CA GLU A 55 -1.23 -6.60 12.21
C GLU A 55 -0.44 -5.30 12.23
N VAL A 56 -0.49 -4.51 11.16
CA VAL A 56 0.16 -3.18 11.08
C VAL A 56 -0.38 -2.27 12.18
N PHE A 57 -1.69 -2.17 12.37
CA PHE A 57 -2.25 -1.32 13.42
C PHE A 57 -1.94 -1.83 14.84
N VAL A 58 -1.86 -3.13 15.04
CA VAL A 58 -1.36 -3.69 16.31
C VAL A 58 0.10 -3.28 16.57
N GLN A 59 0.95 -3.31 15.53
CA GLN A 59 2.34 -2.86 15.65
C GLN A 59 2.43 -1.34 15.89
N VAL A 60 1.61 -0.56 15.20
CA VAL A 60 1.49 0.89 15.42
C VAL A 60 1.09 1.19 16.86
N PHE A 61 0.08 0.52 17.40
CA PHE A 61 -0.37 0.69 18.79
C PHE A 61 0.76 0.41 19.80
N LYS A 62 1.52 -0.67 19.57
CA LYS A 62 2.64 -1.04 20.45
C LYS A 62 3.82 -0.07 20.37
N ALA A 63 4.05 0.53 19.18
CA ALA A 63 5.24 1.33 18.93
C ALA A 63 4.99 2.86 18.98
N ILE A 64 3.74 3.32 19.11
CA ILE A 64 3.39 4.75 19.03
C ILE A 64 4.09 5.58 20.11
N GLY A 65 4.35 5.01 21.29
CA GLY A 65 5.12 5.68 22.34
C GLY A 65 6.55 6.05 21.96
N GLN A 66 7.11 5.41 20.92
CA GLN A 66 8.46 5.69 20.39
C GLN A 66 8.45 6.68 19.23
N PHE A 67 7.28 7.11 18.75
CA PHE A 67 7.16 8.07 17.66
C PHE A 67 7.63 9.45 18.11
N ARG A 68 8.68 10.00 17.46
CA ARG A 68 9.34 11.25 17.86
C ARG A 68 8.78 12.50 17.17
N GLY A 69 7.93 12.34 16.16
CA GLY A 69 7.44 13.46 15.36
C GLY A 69 8.43 13.98 14.33
N ASP A 70 9.49 13.23 14.01
CA ASP A 70 10.50 13.60 13.00
C ASP A 70 9.95 13.52 11.57
N SER A 71 8.80 12.87 11.38
CA SER A 71 8.06 12.76 10.13
C SER A 71 6.56 12.91 10.37
N LYS A 72 5.76 13.01 9.31
CA LYS A 72 4.31 12.91 9.44
C LYS A 72 3.91 11.55 10.04
N LEU A 73 2.88 11.54 10.88
CA LEU A 73 2.37 10.31 11.48
C LEU A 73 1.99 9.26 10.40
N SER A 74 1.36 9.69 9.30
CA SER A 74 1.01 8.82 8.18
C SER A 74 2.23 8.19 7.50
N THR A 75 3.32 8.96 7.31
CA THR A 75 4.59 8.46 6.75
C THR A 75 5.20 7.39 7.64
N TRP A 76 5.15 7.60 8.96
CA TRP A 76 5.62 6.61 9.93
C TRP A 76 4.77 5.33 9.91
N VAL A 77 3.44 5.45 9.84
CA VAL A 77 2.53 4.28 9.70
C VAL A 77 2.82 3.52 8.41
N TYR A 78 3.03 4.21 7.30
CA TYR A 78 3.42 3.56 6.04
C TYR A 78 4.76 2.84 6.13
N ARG A 79 5.73 3.38 6.84
CA ARG A 79 7.00 2.69 7.09
C ARG A 79 6.78 1.38 7.86
N VAL A 80 5.91 1.36 8.86
CA VAL A 80 5.53 0.14 9.57
C VAL A 80 4.89 -0.86 8.60
N ALA A 81 3.94 -0.41 7.79
CA ALA A 81 3.24 -1.27 6.82
C ALA A 81 4.20 -1.88 5.78
N VAL A 82 5.06 -1.07 5.18
CA VAL A 82 6.07 -1.53 4.19
C VAL A 82 7.01 -2.56 4.81
N ASN A 83 7.51 -2.31 6.02
CA ASN A 83 8.40 -3.24 6.71
C ASN A 83 7.71 -4.57 7.03
N SER A 84 6.44 -4.53 7.44
CA SER A 84 5.63 -5.74 7.69
C SER A 84 5.43 -6.55 6.40
N CYS A 85 5.11 -5.90 5.28
CA CYS A 85 5.01 -6.55 3.98
C CYS A 85 6.33 -7.18 3.53
N LYS A 86 7.45 -6.47 3.67
CA LYS A 86 8.80 -7.00 3.35
C LYS A 86 9.13 -8.23 4.17
N ASN A 87 8.87 -8.18 5.47
CA ASN A 87 9.11 -9.31 6.37
C ASN A 87 8.25 -10.51 5.98
N ARG A 88 6.98 -10.27 5.64
CA ARG A 88 6.05 -11.31 5.18
C ARG A 88 6.52 -11.96 3.88
N THR A 89 6.86 -11.15 2.87
CA THR A 89 7.39 -11.65 1.58
C THR A 89 8.66 -12.47 1.78
N LYS A 90 9.58 -11.99 2.60
CA LYS A 90 10.83 -12.70 2.93
C LYS A 90 10.58 -14.00 3.68
N TYR A 91 9.59 -14.05 4.57
CA TYR A 91 9.20 -15.27 5.27
C TYR A 91 8.62 -16.30 4.30
N LEU A 92 7.74 -15.87 3.39
CA LEU A 92 7.12 -16.75 2.39
C LEU A 92 8.16 -17.29 1.40
N SER A 93 9.08 -16.47 0.89
CA SER A 93 10.14 -16.93 -0.03
C SER A 93 11.03 -18.01 0.59
N ARG A 94 11.37 -17.86 1.88
CA ARG A 94 12.16 -18.88 2.59
C ARG A 94 11.43 -20.22 2.78
N ARG A 95 10.10 -20.20 2.85
CA ARG A 95 9.29 -21.42 2.93
C ARG A 95 9.14 -22.09 1.56
N HIS A 96 9.14 -21.31 0.48
CA HIS A 96 9.04 -21.85 -0.89
C HIS A 96 10.33 -22.52 -1.39
N ASP A 97 11.50 -22.15 -0.87
CA ASP A 97 12.75 -22.90 -1.14
C ASP A 97 12.70 -24.35 -0.62
N GLY A 98 11.66 -24.71 0.13
CA GLY A 98 11.44 -26.05 0.67
C GLY A 98 10.18 -26.79 0.20
N THR A 99 9.25 -26.15 -0.54
CA THR A 99 7.99 -26.79 -0.98
C THR A 99 7.40 -26.12 -2.23
N GLN A 100 6.94 -26.93 -3.14
CA GLN A 100 6.52 -26.69 -4.53
C GLN A 100 5.07 -26.14 -4.66
N ASP A 101 4.63 -25.15 -3.85
CA ASP A 101 3.25 -24.63 -3.85
C ASP A 101 3.12 -23.18 -4.37
N ALA A 102 3.93 -22.81 -5.39
CA ALA A 102 3.93 -21.46 -5.95
C ALA A 102 2.78 -21.17 -6.95
N LEU A 103 1.95 -22.15 -7.30
CA LEU A 103 0.95 -22.04 -8.37
C LEU A 103 -0.42 -21.50 -7.89
N ASP A 104 -0.75 -21.57 -6.61
CA ASP A 104 -2.07 -21.16 -6.10
C ASP A 104 -2.18 -19.65 -5.78
N ALA A 105 -1.10 -18.89 -5.90
CA ALA A 105 -1.10 -17.46 -5.56
C ALA A 105 -1.84 -16.56 -6.57
N ILE A 106 -2.22 -17.08 -7.74
CA ILE A 106 -2.78 -16.29 -8.85
C ILE A 106 -4.32 -16.25 -8.83
N ALA A 107 -4.97 -17.12 -8.06
CA ALA A 107 -6.42 -17.33 -8.19
C ALA A 107 -7.32 -16.39 -7.36
N ASP A 108 -6.80 -15.62 -6.41
CA ASP A 108 -7.62 -14.85 -5.47
C ASP A 108 -7.50 -13.32 -5.64
N HIS A 109 -7.52 -12.86 -6.90
CA HIS A 109 -7.55 -11.42 -7.21
C HIS A 109 -9.00 -10.90 -7.22
N GLN A 110 -9.57 -10.68 -6.04
CA GLN A 110 -10.84 -9.95 -5.96
C GLN A 110 -10.60 -8.43 -6.11
N PRO A 111 -11.46 -7.72 -6.88
CA PRO A 111 -11.31 -6.28 -7.08
C PRO A 111 -11.40 -5.49 -5.78
N LEU A 112 -10.60 -4.43 -5.70
CA LEU A 112 -10.51 -3.53 -4.54
C LEU A 112 -11.84 -2.85 -4.18
N ASN A 113 -12.74 -2.68 -5.15
CA ASN A 113 -13.98 -1.90 -5.00
C ASN A 113 -15.04 -2.49 -4.05
N GLN A 114 -14.86 -3.73 -3.57
CA GLN A 114 -15.85 -4.32 -2.63
C GLN A 114 -15.62 -3.97 -1.16
N ALA A 115 -14.55 -3.23 -0.81
CA ALA A 115 -14.21 -2.93 0.58
C ALA A 115 -14.27 -1.44 0.97
N THR A 116 -14.44 -0.53 0.01
CA THR A 116 -14.58 0.90 0.34
C THR A 116 -15.97 1.36 -0.01
N GLY A 117 -16.80 1.56 0.99
CA GLY A 117 -18.03 2.35 0.89
C GLY A 117 -17.69 3.82 0.61
N ILE A 118 -17.05 4.10 -0.54
CA ILE A 118 -16.92 5.45 -1.06
C ILE A 118 -18.09 5.64 -2.00
N THR A 119 -19.20 6.11 -1.44
CA THR A 119 -20.26 6.80 -2.14
C THR A 119 -19.72 8.12 -2.69
N SER A 120 -19.06 8.09 -3.84
CA SER A 120 -19.06 9.23 -4.74
C SER A 120 -20.19 9.00 -5.72
N GLY A 121 -21.20 9.86 -5.65
CA GLY A 121 -22.38 9.79 -6.48
C GLY A 121 -22.07 10.03 -7.95
N ASP A 122 -21.70 8.96 -8.63
CA ASP A 122 -21.86 8.85 -10.06
C ASP A 122 -22.37 7.42 -10.35
N VAL A 123 -23.59 7.33 -10.86
CA VAL A 123 -24.23 6.07 -11.22
C VAL A 123 -23.60 5.62 -12.52
N SER A 124 -22.40 5.04 -12.42
CA SER A 124 -21.73 4.37 -13.54
C SER A 124 -22.62 3.22 -14.03
N ARG A 125 -22.79 3.12 -15.34
CA ARG A 125 -23.56 2.02 -15.95
C ARG A 125 -22.91 0.67 -15.59
N PRO A 126 -23.71 -0.41 -15.41
CA PRO A 126 -23.18 -1.72 -15.00
C PRO A 126 -22.05 -2.26 -15.90
N ASP A 127 -22.09 -1.97 -17.21
CA ASP A 127 -21.06 -2.31 -18.19
C ASP A 127 -19.72 -1.59 -17.89
N GLN A 128 -19.76 -0.29 -17.55
CA GLN A 128 -18.56 0.46 -17.18
C GLN A 128 -17.96 -0.01 -15.85
N MET A 129 -18.78 -0.49 -14.91
CA MET A 129 -18.30 -1.08 -13.66
C MET A 129 -17.56 -2.41 -13.93
N VAL A 130 -18.07 -3.25 -14.83
CA VAL A 130 -17.43 -4.53 -15.20
C VAL A 130 -16.09 -4.28 -15.92
N GLU A 131 -16.04 -3.33 -16.84
CA GLU A 131 -14.81 -2.93 -17.53
C GLU A 131 -13.77 -2.36 -16.53
N GLY A 132 -14.19 -1.50 -15.62
CA GLY A 132 -13.33 -0.95 -14.59
C GLY A 132 -12.74 -2.03 -13.66
N MET A 133 -13.54 -3.05 -13.33
CA MET A 133 -13.08 -4.19 -12.52
C MET A 133 -12.07 -5.07 -13.27
N GLN A 134 -12.24 -5.25 -14.58
CA GLN A 134 -11.30 -6.01 -15.41
C GLN A 134 -9.95 -5.29 -15.53
N VAL A 135 -9.98 -3.97 -15.78
CA VAL A 135 -8.77 -3.14 -15.82
C VAL A 135 -8.03 -3.17 -14.48
N GLU A 136 -8.76 -3.05 -13.37
CA GLU A 136 -8.19 -3.12 -12.02
C GLU A 136 -7.47 -4.46 -11.76
N GLN A 137 -8.06 -5.56 -12.20
CA GLN A 137 -7.44 -6.89 -12.10
C GLN A 137 -6.18 -7.02 -12.96
N ILE A 138 -6.20 -6.47 -14.18
CA ILE A 138 -5.02 -6.45 -15.05
C ILE A 138 -3.90 -5.66 -14.40
N VAL A 139 -4.19 -4.46 -13.92
CA VAL A 139 -3.20 -3.60 -13.23
C VAL A 139 -2.65 -4.29 -11.99
N GLN A 140 -3.51 -4.92 -11.18
CA GLN A 140 -3.05 -5.63 -9.97
C GLN A 140 -2.15 -6.82 -10.33
N ARG A 141 -2.50 -7.61 -11.33
CA ARG A 141 -1.65 -8.70 -11.84
C ARG A 141 -0.32 -8.18 -12.36
N ALA A 142 -0.34 -7.11 -13.13
CA ALA A 142 0.88 -6.48 -13.66
C ALA A 142 1.78 -5.96 -12.53
N ILE A 143 1.22 -5.31 -11.50
CA ILE A 143 1.97 -4.87 -10.31
C ILE A 143 2.57 -6.08 -9.58
N SER A 144 1.85 -7.20 -9.46
CA SER A 144 2.33 -8.39 -8.77
C SER A 144 3.50 -9.09 -9.48
N GLN A 145 3.67 -8.87 -10.79
CA GLN A 145 4.80 -9.38 -11.57
C GLN A 145 6.08 -8.55 -11.44
N LEU A 146 5.98 -7.31 -10.91
CA LEU A 146 7.17 -6.50 -10.64
C LEU A 146 8.02 -7.12 -9.53
N ASP A 147 9.34 -6.96 -9.65
CA ASP A 147 10.25 -7.22 -8.55
C ASP A 147 9.82 -6.42 -7.30
N PRO A 148 9.90 -7.00 -6.08
CA PRO A 148 9.43 -6.36 -4.85
C PRO A 148 9.96 -4.95 -4.63
N ASP A 149 11.21 -4.66 -4.97
CA ASP A 149 11.84 -3.35 -4.80
C ASP A 149 11.26 -2.28 -5.75
N PHE A 150 10.95 -2.68 -6.98
CA PHE A 150 10.31 -1.78 -7.96
C PHE A 150 8.82 -1.59 -7.66
N ARG A 151 8.15 -2.66 -7.23
CA ARG A 151 6.75 -2.62 -6.79
C ARG A 151 6.57 -1.64 -5.62
N GLU A 152 7.41 -1.74 -4.59
CA GLU A 152 7.39 -0.83 -3.43
C GLU A 152 7.48 0.63 -3.87
N ALA A 153 8.48 0.97 -4.66
CA ALA A 153 8.69 2.34 -5.11
C ALA A 153 7.51 2.88 -5.94
N LEU A 154 6.97 2.06 -6.84
CA LEU A 154 5.80 2.40 -7.66
C LEU A 154 4.56 2.63 -6.81
N VAL A 155 4.25 1.71 -5.89
CA VAL A 155 3.05 1.78 -5.05
C VAL A 155 3.08 3.02 -4.16
N LEU A 156 4.21 3.30 -3.52
CA LEU A 156 4.36 4.50 -2.69
C LEU A 156 4.19 5.79 -3.50
N ARG A 157 4.75 5.85 -4.72
CA ARG A 157 4.71 7.06 -5.54
C ARG A 157 3.39 7.24 -6.28
N ASP A 158 2.95 6.22 -7.02
CA ASP A 158 1.89 6.38 -8.03
C ASP A 158 0.50 6.02 -7.47
N ILE A 159 0.43 5.22 -6.41
CA ILE A 159 -0.83 4.84 -5.77
C ILE A 159 -1.08 5.66 -4.51
N GLU A 160 -0.08 5.77 -3.63
CA GLU A 160 -0.23 6.55 -2.39
C GLU A 160 0.12 8.04 -2.55
N ASN A 161 0.64 8.45 -3.73
CA ASN A 161 0.98 9.84 -4.06
C ASN A 161 1.97 10.50 -3.08
N LEU A 162 2.90 9.71 -2.52
CA LEU A 162 3.91 10.22 -1.60
C LEU A 162 4.99 11.01 -2.34
N THR A 163 5.57 12.00 -1.67
CA THR A 163 6.72 12.73 -2.19
C THR A 163 7.98 11.87 -2.19
N TYR A 164 9.02 12.28 -2.93
CA TYR A 164 10.31 11.55 -2.91
C TYR A 164 10.93 11.55 -1.53
N GLU A 165 10.80 12.64 -0.80
CA GLU A 165 11.28 12.78 0.58
C GLU A 165 10.57 11.78 1.51
N GLU A 166 9.24 11.71 1.46
CA GLU A 166 8.45 10.74 2.24
C GLU A 166 8.82 9.29 1.89
N ILE A 167 9.04 8.99 0.60
CA ILE A 167 9.48 7.65 0.16
C ILE A 167 10.89 7.35 0.68
N THR A 168 11.80 8.31 0.66
CA THR A 168 13.14 8.19 1.23
C THR A 168 13.08 7.88 2.72
N GLU A 169 12.21 8.56 3.47
CA GLU A 169 12.00 8.29 4.91
C GLU A 169 11.43 6.89 5.17
N ILE A 170 10.49 6.43 4.34
CA ILE A 170 9.87 5.11 4.47
C ILE A 170 10.87 3.99 4.15
N THR A 171 11.61 4.13 3.04
CA THR A 171 12.44 3.07 2.48
C THR A 171 13.87 3.08 3.00
N GLY A 172 14.35 4.22 3.49
CA GLY A 172 15.76 4.44 3.84
C GLY A 172 16.70 4.54 2.64
N LEU A 173 16.17 4.66 1.41
CA LEU A 173 16.94 4.74 0.18
C LEU A 173 17.32 6.19 -0.14
N ALA A 174 18.44 6.39 -0.81
CA ALA A 174 18.78 7.70 -1.37
C ALA A 174 17.76 8.12 -2.44
N GLU A 175 17.43 9.40 -2.52
CA GLU A 175 16.43 9.96 -3.44
C GLU A 175 16.67 9.59 -4.91
N GLY A 176 17.95 9.60 -5.35
CA GLY A 176 18.35 9.18 -6.70
C GLY A 176 18.00 7.70 -6.97
N THR A 177 18.12 6.83 -5.94
CA THR A 177 17.71 5.42 -6.04
C THR A 177 16.19 5.30 -6.12
N VAL A 178 15.45 6.07 -5.32
CA VAL A 178 13.99 6.12 -5.38
C VAL A 178 13.51 6.52 -6.77
N LYS A 179 14.05 7.63 -7.33
CA LYS A 179 13.70 8.11 -8.67
C LYS A 179 13.98 7.06 -9.76
N SER A 180 15.16 6.43 -9.70
CA SER A 180 15.52 5.39 -10.69
C SER A 180 14.67 4.14 -10.58
N ARG A 181 14.30 3.70 -9.37
CA ARG A 181 13.40 2.56 -9.15
C ARG A 181 12.00 2.86 -9.69
N ILE A 182 11.45 4.04 -9.42
CA ILE A 182 10.13 4.45 -9.92
C ILE A 182 10.14 4.47 -11.47
N HIS A 183 11.14 5.06 -12.07
CA HIS A 183 11.25 5.12 -13.54
C HIS A 183 11.29 3.70 -14.14
N ARG A 184 12.13 2.82 -13.62
CA ARG A 184 12.22 1.42 -14.10
C ARG A 184 10.92 0.65 -13.86
N ALA A 185 10.30 0.83 -12.68
CA ALA A 185 9.04 0.19 -12.35
C ALA A 185 7.92 0.57 -13.34
N ARG A 186 7.83 1.85 -13.72
CA ARG A 186 6.85 2.32 -14.72
C ARG A 186 7.10 1.72 -16.09
N THR A 187 8.36 1.63 -16.53
CA THR A 187 8.74 0.99 -17.81
C THR A 187 8.34 -0.48 -17.81
N MET A 188 8.70 -1.21 -16.76
CA MET A 188 8.36 -2.64 -16.63
C MET A 188 6.84 -2.85 -16.57
N LEU A 189 6.12 -2.02 -15.80
CA LEU A 189 4.67 -2.09 -15.69
C LEU A 189 4.01 -1.87 -17.05
N LYS A 190 4.45 -0.85 -17.80
CA LYS A 190 3.96 -0.59 -19.16
C LYS A 190 4.14 -1.82 -20.06
N GLU A 191 5.33 -2.41 -20.11
CA GLU A 191 5.63 -3.61 -20.90
C GLU A 191 4.78 -4.82 -20.53
N ILE A 192 4.50 -5.01 -19.23
CA ILE A 192 3.65 -6.09 -18.74
C ILE A 192 2.20 -5.86 -19.18
N VAL A 193 1.68 -4.65 -19.00
CA VAL A 193 0.29 -4.31 -19.36
C VAL A 193 0.09 -4.38 -20.87
N GLU A 194 1.01 -3.86 -21.69
CA GLU A 194 0.97 -3.96 -23.16
C GLU A 194 0.92 -5.43 -23.62
N ARG A 195 1.68 -6.29 -22.99
CA ARG A 195 1.69 -7.72 -23.28
C ARG A 195 0.36 -8.40 -22.91
N GLU A 196 -0.23 -8.04 -21.76
CA GLU A 196 -1.49 -8.60 -21.29
C GLU A 196 -2.70 -8.12 -22.11
N LEU A 197 -2.69 -6.88 -22.56
CA LEU A 197 -3.75 -6.31 -23.40
C LEU A 197 -3.58 -6.64 -24.88
N GLY A 198 -2.40 -7.09 -25.33
CA GLY A 198 -2.08 -7.28 -26.75
C GLY A 198 -2.01 -5.98 -27.56
N GLU A 199 -1.98 -4.84 -26.89
CA GLU A 199 -1.97 -3.50 -27.49
C GLU A 199 -0.80 -2.68 -26.92
N LYS A 200 -0.22 -1.79 -27.76
CA LYS A 200 0.77 -0.83 -27.29
C LYS A 200 0.07 0.37 -26.66
N ILE A 201 0.45 0.69 -25.44
CA ILE A 201 0.02 1.89 -24.73
C ILE A 201 0.98 3.03 -25.11
N LEU A 202 0.48 4.06 -25.76
CA LEU A 202 1.24 5.25 -26.20
C LEU A 202 1.74 6.08 -25.00
#